data_14d0a89adec3655a130dd38d34f6acb0
#
_entry.id   14d0a89adec3655a130dd38d34f6acb0
#
_cell.length_a   1.000
_cell.length_b   1.000
_cell.length_c   1.000
_cell.angle_alpha   90.00
_cell.angle_beta   90.00
_cell.angle_gamma   90.00
#
_symmetry.space_group_name_H-M   'P 1'
#
loop_
_entity.id
_entity.type
_entity.pdbx_description
1 polymer ?
#
loop_
_entity_poly.entity_id
_entity_poly.type
_entity_poly.pdbx_seq_one_letter_code
_entity_poly.pdbx_strand_id
1 'polypeptide(L)'
;MLKTAIDLMQRGETPSVSQAAEAAGVSRATAYRYFPSQAALIQAVVDEGLGPILSWNSTLADAEERVDDLLRSSSRRIVEFESTFKAALKLSLEQWARDRAGTLGEEPPFKRGHRVDLLQKAIEPLRQRLTKTQFSRLAKALSLTYGLEVLLVLKDIWGLEQKEVQDVARWAARSLVKVALLEAEGAEGTRQTRSRAVASGRTVA
;
A
#
# COMPACT_ATOMS: atom_id res chain seq x y z
N MET A 1 -24.83 -10.53 -3.06
CA MET A 1 -23.90 -10.57 -4.19
C MET A 1 -22.46 -10.17 -3.80
N LEU A 2 -22.18 -9.01 -3.19
CA LEU A 2 -20.82 -8.65 -2.78
C LEU A 2 -20.21 -9.68 -1.82
N LYS A 3 -20.94 -10.09 -0.76
CA LYS A 3 -20.51 -11.15 0.16
C LYS A 3 -20.19 -12.46 -0.56
N THR A 4 -21.03 -12.87 -1.50
CA THR A 4 -20.80 -14.08 -2.29
C THR A 4 -19.53 -13.97 -3.16
N ALA A 5 -19.29 -12.78 -3.74
CA ALA A 5 -18.06 -12.53 -4.49
C ALA A 5 -16.81 -12.59 -3.57
N ILE A 6 -16.89 -12.04 -2.34
CA ILE A 6 -15.84 -12.19 -1.33
C ILE A 6 -15.56 -13.66 -1.04
N ASP A 7 -16.60 -14.45 -0.77
CA ASP A 7 -16.46 -15.88 -0.44
C ASP A 7 -15.83 -16.68 -1.61
N LEU A 8 -16.19 -16.35 -2.86
CA LEU A 8 -15.57 -16.95 -4.05
C LEU A 8 -14.10 -16.56 -4.16
N MET A 9 -13.78 -15.29 -3.99
CA MET A 9 -12.40 -14.79 -4.08
C MET A 9 -11.52 -15.33 -2.94
N GLN A 10 -12.06 -15.51 -1.74
CA GLN A 10 -11.33 -16.14 -0.64
C GLN A 10 -10.98 -17.61 -0.90
N ARG A 11 -11.74 -18.29 -1.76
CA ARG A 11 -11.40 -19.64 -2.27
C ARG A 11 -10.41 -19.63 -3.44
N GLY A 12 -9.89 -18.45 -3.82
CA GLY A 12 -8.94 -18.29 -4.93
C GLY A 12 -9.58 -18.16 -6.31
N GLU A 13 -10.91 -18.06 -6.37
CA GLU A 13 -11.63 -17.85 -7.62
C GLU A 13 -11.57 -16.37 -8.04
N THR A 14 -11.72 -16.10 -9.34
CA THR A 14 -11.85 -14.74 -9.88
C THR A 14 -13.18 -14.66 -10.65
N PRO A 15 -14.32 -14.51 -9.93
CA PRO A 15 -15.63 -14.65 -10.54
C PRO A 15 -15.94 -13.51 -11.51
N SER A 16 -16.57 -13.85 -12.63
CA SER A 16 -17.26 -12.87 -13.46
C SER A 16 -18.52 -12.35 -12.75
N VAL A 17 -19.06 -11.22 -13.22
CA VAL A 17 -20.33 -10.66 -12.68
C VAL A 17 -21.47 -11.70 -12.78
N SER A 18 -21.52 -12.46 -13.89
CA SER A 18 -22.54 -13.50 -14.09
C SER A 18 -22.40 -14.66 -13.10
N GLN A 19 -21.18 -15.14 -12.84
CA GLN A 19 -20.92 -16.21 -11.88
C GLN A 19 -21.26 -15.77 -10.45
N ALA A 20 -20.88 -14.57 -10.07
CA ALA A 20 -21.22 -14.02 -8.76
C ALA A 20 -22.74 -13.81 -8.59
N ALA A 21 -23.44 -13.40 -9.66
CA ALA A 21 -24.88 -13.26 -9.68
C ALA A 21 -25.61 -14.60 -9.49
N GLU A 22 -25.19 -15.63 -10.26
CA GLU A 22 -25.72 -16.99 -10.17
C GLU A 22 -25.54 -17.57 -8.76
N ALA A 23 -24.32 -17.50 -8.22
CA ALA A 23 -24.01 -17.97 -6.88
C ALA A 23 -24.75 -17.21 -5.77
N ALA A 24 -25.14 -15.95 -6.02
CA ALA A 24 -25.90 -15.12 -5.09
C ALA A 24 -27.42 -15.20 -5.26
N GLY A 25 -27.95 -15.94 -6.28
CA GLY A 25 -29.37 -15.98 -6.59
C GLY A 25 -29.94 -14.65 -7.10
N VAL A 26 -29.08 -13.82 -7.75
CA VAL A 26 -29.46 -12.50 -8.27
C VAL A 26 -29.54 -12.56 -9.79
N SER A 27 -30.53 -11.87 -10.39
CA SER A 27 -30.63 -11.82 -11.86
C SER A 27 -29.41 -11.11 -12.47
N ARG A 28 -28.98 -11.56 -13.65
CA ARG A 28 -27.84 -10.94 -14.39
C ARG A 28 -28.08 -9.45 -14.64
N ALA A 29 -29.30 -9.07 -15.04
CA ALA A 29 -29.65 -7.67 -15.29
C ALA A 29 -29.45 -6.80 -14.03
N THR A 30 -29.87 -7.30 -12.86
CA THR A 30 -29.65 -6.62 -11.59
C THR A 30 -28.17 -6.53 -11.26
N ALA A 31 -27.41 -7.62 -11.44
CA ALA A 31 -25.98 -7.66 -11.15
C ALA A 31 -25.19 -6.66 -11.99
N TYR A 32 -25.42 -6.62 -13.32
CA TYR A 32 -24.72 -5.69 -14.21
C TYR A 32 -25.09 -4.22 -13.99
N ARG A 33 -26.25 -3.93 -13.42
CA ARG A 33 -26.63 -2.56 -13.01
C ARG A 33 -25.74 -2.04 -11.88
N TYR A 34 -25.34 -2.91 -10.93
CA TYR A 34 -24.47 -2.53 -9.81
C TYR A 34 -22.98 -2.67 -10.13
N PHE A 35 -22.64 -3.70 -10.91
CA PHE A 35 -21.26 -4.02 -11.28
C PHE A 35 -21.18 -4.19 -12.80
N PRO A 36 -20.95 -3.11 -13.55
CA PRO A 36 -21.00 -3.15 -15.01
C PRO A 36 -19.85 -3.98 -15.63
N SER A 37 -18.82 -4.31 -14.86
CA SER A 37 -17.70 -5.13 -15.30
C SER A 37 -17.16 -6.01 -14.17
N GLN A 38 -16.37 -7.03 -14.52
CA GLN A 38 -15.64 -7.83 -13.54
C GLN A 38 -14.69 -6.94 -12.71
N ALA A 39 -14.03 -5.99 -13.34
CA ALA A 39 -13.16 -5.03 -12.64
C ALA A 39 -13.93 -4.23 -11.58
N ALA A 40 -15.15 -3.77 -11.88
CA ALA A 40 -15.98 -3.06 -10.91
C ALA A 40 -16.40 -3.95 -9.73
N LEU A 41 -16.71 -5.21 -9.98
CA LEU A 41 -17.01 -6.17 -8.92
C LEU A 41 -15.80 -6.42 -8.02
N ILE A 42 -14.65 -6.71 -8.63
CA ILE A 42 -13.41 -6.98 -7.88
C ILE A 42 -12.97 -5.72 -7.10
N GLN A 43 -13.11 -4.52 -7.69
CA GLN A 43 -12.83 -3.27 -6.98
C GLN A 43 -13.68 -3.13 -5.73
N ALA A 44 -14.98 -3.40 -5.80
CA ALA A 44 -15.88 -3.32 -4.66
C ALA A 44 -15.51 -4.33 -3.55
N VAL A 45 -15.06 -5.54 -3.92
CA VAL A 45 -14.57 -6.54 -2.96
C VAL A 45 -13.26 -6.08 -2.30
N VAL A 46 -12.36 -5.49 -3.06
CA VAL A 46 -11.11 -4.92 -2.55
C VAL A 46 -11.40 -3.76 -1.60
N ASP A 47 -12.31 -2.87 -1.95
CA ASP A 47 -12.69 -1.71 -1.13
C ASP A 47 -13.29 -2.17 0.21
N GLU A 48 -14.11 -3.22 0.21
CA GLU A 48 -14.62 -3.85 1.43
C GLU A 48 -13.48 -4.42 2.29
N GLY A 49 -12.53 -5.11 1.67
CA GLY A 49 -11.34 -5.63 2.35
C GLY A 49 -10.46 -4.53 2.93
N LEU A 50 -10.32 -3.41 2.23
CA LEU A 50 -9.49 -2.29 2.64
C LEU A 50 -10.17 -1.33 3.62
N GLY A 51 -11.50 -1.31 3.71
CA GLY A 51 -12.26 -0.32 4.49
C GLY A 51 -11.71 -0.06 5.90
N PRO A 52 -11.52 -1.10 6.75
CA PRO A 52 -10.94 -0.93 8.08
C PRO A 52 -9.50 -0.39 8.07
N ILE A 53 -8.72 -0.72 7.04
CA ILE A 53 -7.34 -0.23 6.88
C ILE A 53 -7.35 1.26 6.48
N LEU A 54 -8.22 1.65 5.55
CA LEU A 54 -8.33 3.03 5.07
C LEU A 54 -8.80 4.00 6.15
N SER A 55 -9.55 3.51 7.13
CA SER A 55 -9.97 4.28 8.30
C SER A 55 -8.87 4.45 9.36
N TRP A 56 -7.71 3.81 9.18
CA TRP A 56 -6.61 3.89 10.14
C TRP A 56 -6.23 5.32 10.45
N ASN A 57 -6.09 5.59 11.74
CA ASN A 57 -5.58 6.84 12.29
C ASN A 57 -4.71 6.54 13.50
N SER A 58 -3.74 7.40 13.76
CA SER A 58 -2.85 7.24 14.91
C SER A 58 -2.69 8.58 15.63
N THR A 59 -2.73 8.54 16.95
CA THR A 59 -2.46 9.68 17.84
C THR A 59 -1.01 9.71 18.33
N LEU A 60 -0.20 8.72 17.94
CA LEU A 60 1.21 8.65 18.29
C LEU A 60 1.97 9.83 17.68
N ALA A 61 2.90 10.40 18.42
CA ALA A 61 3.69 11.54 17.97
C ALA A 61 4.91 11.11 17.15
N ASP A 62 5.46 9.93 17.44
CA ASP A 62 6.65 9.41 16.76
C ASP A 62 6.31 8.69 15.46
N ALA A 63 7.03 9.02 14.39
CA ALA A 63 6.76 8.46 13.07
C ALA A 63 7.14 6.98 12.96
N GLU A 64 8.18 6.52 13.66
CA GLU A 64 8.55 5.10 13.68
C GLU A 64 7.44 4.26 14.34
N GLU A 65 6.91 4.76 15.48
CA GLU A 65 5.80 4.11 16.17
C GLU A 65 4.52 4.12 15.32
N ARG A 66 4.22 5.20 14.60
CA ARG A 66 3.05 5.29 13.70
C ARG A 66 3.16 4.31 12.54
N VAL A 67 4.34 4.19 11.92
CA VAL A 67 4.58 3.23 10.84
C VAL A 67 4.43 1.80 11.37
N ASP A 68 5.01 1.49 12.53
CA ASP A 68 4.88 0.19 13.17
C ASP A 68 3.42 -0.14 13.50
N ASP A 69 2.66 0.81 14.01
CA ASP A 69 1.25 0.67 14.31
C ASP A 69 0.40 0.43 13.04
N LEU A 70 0.66 1.17 11.96
CA LEU A 70 0.00 0.94 10.68
C LEU A 70 0.25 -0.48 10.16
N LEU A 71 1.50 -0.94 10.15
CA LEU A 71 1.85 -2.27 9.67
C LEU A 71 1.18 -3.36 10.52
N ARG A 72 1.22 -3.22 11.84
CA ARG A 72 0.64 -4.17 12.77
C ARG A 72 -0.87 -4.25 12.70
N SER A 73 -1.55 -3.10 12.70
CA SER A 73 -3.01 -3.03 12.67
C SER A 73 -3.61 -3.52 11.35
N SER A 74 -2.90 -3.29 10.22
CA SER A 74 -3.34 -3.70 8.89
C SER A 74 -3.08 -5.17 8.59
N SER A 75 -2.08 -5.77 9.22
CA SER A 75 -1.55 -7.09 8.88
C SER A 75 -2.61 -8.18 8.89
N ARG A 76 -3.44 -8.23 9.94
CA ARG A 76 -4.52 -9.23 10.05
C ARG A 76 -5.46 -9.17 8.85
N ARG A 77 -5.88 -7.97 8.46
CA ARG A 77 -6.84 -7.77 7.38
C ARG A 77 -6.22 -8.08 6.02
N ILE A 78 -4.94 -7.73 5.82
CA ILE A 78 -4.21 -8.05 4.59
C ILE A 78 -4.13 -9.58 4.41
N VAL A 79 -3.89 -10.34 5.46
CA VAL A 79 -3.84 -11.81 5.43
C VAL A 79 -5.23 -12.41 5.23
N GLU A 80 -6.24 -11.91 5.93
CA GLU A 80 -7.63 -12.36 5.78
C GLU A 80 -8.13 -12.22 4.33
N PHE A 81 -7.71 -11.16 3.64
CA PHE A 81 -8.10 -10.86 2.26
C PHE A 81 -6.97 -11.16 1.25
N GLU A 82 -5.98 -11.97 1.60
CA GLU A 82 -4.83 -12.27 0.74
C GLU A 82 -5.26 -12.77 -0.65
N SER A 83 -6.16 -13.74 -0.71
CA SER A 83 -6.66 -14.29 -1.98
C SER A 83 -7.36 -13.21 -2.83
N THR A 84 -8.15 -12.34 -2.19
CA THR A 84 -8.81 -11.21 -2.86
C THR A 84 -7.79 -10.25 -3.46
N PHE A 85 -6.76 -9.88 -2.70
CA PHE A 85 -5.73 -8.97 -3.19
C PHE A 85 -4.85 -9.62 -4.28
N LYS A 86 -4.60 -10.94 -4.21
CA LYS A 86 -3.93 -11.70 -5.28
C LYS A 86 -4.77 -11.72 -6.56
N ALA A 87 -6.08 -11.93 -6.45
CA ALA A 87 -6.99 -11.87 -7.60
C ALA A 87 -7.05 -10.46 -8.22
N ALA A 88 -7.07 -9.43 -7.40
CA ALA A 88 -7.00 -8.04 -7.84
C ALA A 88 -5.67 -7.70 -8.55
N LEU A 89 -4.55 -8.22 -8.05
CA LEU A 89 -3.26 -8.08 -8.72
C LEU A 89 -3.25 -8.79 -10.07
N LYS A 90 -3.77 -10.03 -10.14
CA LYS A 90 -3.93 -10.76 -11.40
C LYS A 90 -4.72 -9.95 -12.43
N LEU A 91 -5.89 -9.41 -12.05
CA LEU A 91 -6.69 -8.55 -12.93
C LEU A 91 -5.89 -7.33 -13.40
N SER A 92 -5.16 -6.67 -12.52
CA SER A 92 -4.33 -5.51 -12.88
C SER A 92 -3.24 -5.87 -13.90
N LEU A 93 -2.61 -7.04 -13.77
CA LEU A 93 -1.60 -7.52 -14.72
C LEU A 93 -2.23 -7.92 -16.06
N GLU A 94 -3.41 -8.54 -16.05
CA GLU A 94 -4.17 -8.86 -17.26
C GLU A 94 -4.61 -7.60 -18.01
N GLN A 95 -5.09 -6.58 -17.31
CA GLN A 95 -5.42 -5.27 -17.90
C GLN A 95 -4.18 -4.61 -18.51
N TRP A 96 -3.06 -4.61 -17.78
CA TRP A 96 -1.79 -4.10 -18.31
C TRP A 96 -1.37 -4.81 -19.60
N ALA A 97 -1.48 -6.14 -19.66
CA ALA A 97 -1.13 -6.92 -20.85
C ALA A 97 -2.06 -6.58 -22.04
N ARG A 98 -3.37 -6.47 -21.78
CA ARG A 98 -4.38 -6.10 -22.80
C ARG A 98 -4.20 -4.66 -23.28
N ASP A 99 -3.83 -3.73 -22.41
CA ASP A 99 -3.52 -2.35 -22.78
C ASP A 99 -2.32 -2.31 -23.73
N ARG A 100 -1.25 -3.04 -23.40
CA ARG A 100 -0.06 -3.15 -24.25
C ARG A 100 -0.34 -3.79 -25.62
N ALA A 101 -1.31 -4.71 -25.67
CA ALA A 101 -1.77 -5.34 -26.91
C ALA A 101 -2.80 -4.50 -27.68
N GLY A 102 -3.23 -3.34 -27.16
CA GLY A 102 -4.28 -2.53 -27.77
C GLY A 102 -5.68 -3.16 -27.72
N THR A 103 -5.91 -4.12 -26.81
CA THR A 103 -7.15 -4.89 -26.72
C THR A 103 -7.96 -4.61 -25.44
N LEU A 104 -7.55 -3.64 -24.62
CA LEU A 104 -8.25 -3.28 -23.37
C LEU A 104 -9.60 -2.61 -23.64
N GLY A 105 -9.73 -1.88 -24.77
CA GLY A 105 -10.92 -1.10 -25.10
C GLY A 105 -11.13 0.07 -24.14
N GLU A 106 -12.39 0.37 -23.83
CA GLU A 106 -12.77 1.45 -22.90
C GLU A 106 -12.86 0.98 -21.42
N GLU A 107 -12.37 -0.22 -21.10
CA GLU A 107 -12.42 -0.74 -19.73
C GLU A 107 -11.58 0.17 -18.80
N PRO A 108 -12.16 0.73 -17.72
CA PRO A 108 -11.41 1.58 -16.82
C PRO A 108 -10.31 0.78 -16.11
N PRO A 109 -9.11 1.37 -15.93
CA PRO A 109 -8.02 0.70 -15.26
C PRO A 109 -8.38 0.41 -13.79
N PHE A 110 -7.98 -0.76 -13.31
CA PHE A 110 -8.14 -1.16 -11.93
C PHE A 110 -7.33 -0.22 -11.01
N LYS A 111 -8.00 0.43 -10.07
CA LYS A 111 -7.37 1.40 -9.18
C LYS A 111 -6.52 0.71 -8.12
N ARG A 112 -5.26 1.10 -8.07
CA ARG A 112 -4.29 0.69 -7.03
C ARG A 112 -3.71 1.94 -6.38
N GLY A 113 -3.13 1.80 -5.19
CA GLY A 113 -2.37 2.90 -4.60
C GLY A 113 -2.90 3.47 -3.27
N HIS A 114 -3.94 2.88 -2.68
CA HIS A 114 -4.47 3.29 -1.37
C HIS A 114 -3.39 3.37 -0.26
N ARG A 115 -2.30 2.57 -0.38
CA ARG A 115 -1.17 2.61 0.55
C ARG A 115 -0.42 3.95 0.58
N VAL A 116 -0.47 4.73 -0.51
CA VAL A 116 0.28 5.98 -0.62
C VAL A 116 -0.16 6.97 0.45
N ASP A 117 -1.47 7.20 0.57
CA ASP A 117 -2.02 8.13 1.55
C ASP A 117 -1.82 7.63 2.98
N LEU A 118 -1.97 6.33 3.22
CA LEU A 118 -1.74 5.71 4.53
C LEU A 118 -0.30 5.89 4.99
N LEU A 119 0.68 5.61 4.12
CA LEU A 119 2.09 5.75 4.45
C LEU A 119 2.50 7.21 4.62
N GLN A 120 2.01 8.13 3.79
CA GLN A 120 2.24 9.56 3.97
C GLN A 120 1.64 10.05 5.30
N LYS A 121 0.46 9.59 5.66
CA LYS A 121 -0.19 9.89 6.95
C LYS A 121 0.61 9.32 8.13
N ALA A 122 1.19 8.12 7.99
CA ALA A 122 2.02 7.53 9.04
C ALA A 122 3.28 8.36 9.31
N ILE A 123 3.95 8.86 8.27
CA ILE A 123 5.17 9.66 8.40
C ILE A 123 4.93 11.17 8.47
N GLU A 124 3.66 11.63 8.59
CA GLU A 124 3.31 13.05 8.66
C GLU A 124 4.10 13.86 9.72
N PRO A 125 4.42 13.31 10.93
CA PRO A 125 5.25 14.02 11.91
C PRO A 125 6.64 14.43 11.38
N LEU A 126 7.12 13.79 10.31
CA LEU A 126 8.42 14.10 9.70
C LEU A 126 8.36 15.19 8.62
N ARG A 127 7.19 15.70 8.29
CA ARG A 127 7.03 16.65 7.18
C ARG A 127 7.84 17.93 7.35
N GLN A 128 8.05 18.38 8.57
CA GLN A 128 8.86 19.56 8.87
C GLN A 128 10.35 19.26 9.09
N ARG A 129 10.69 17.99 9.35
CA ARG A 129 12.07 17.53 9.59
C ARG A 129 12.77 17.07 8.31
N LEU A 130 12.02 16.65 7.31
CA LEU A 130 12.52 16.16 6.03
C LEU A 130 12.25 17.18 4.92
N THR A 131 13.17 17.29 3.96
CA THR A 131 12.88 17.97 2.70
C THR A 131 11.77 17.24 1.94
N LYS A 132 11.11 17.93 1.00
CA LYS A 132 10.07 17.31 0.15
C LYS A 132 10.58 16.05 -0.57
N THR A 133 11.83 16.08 -1.04
CA THR A 133 12.48 14.95 -1.72
C THR A 133 12.70 13.77 -0.77
N GLN A 134 13.23 14.02 0.43
CA GLN A 134 13.45 12.98 1.44
C GLN A 134 12.12 12.37 1.91
N PHE A 135 11.11 13.18 2.18
CA PHE A 135 9.77 12.72 2.57
C PHE A 135 9.15 11.82 1.48
N SER A 136 9.20 12.27 0.22
CA SER A 136 8.68 11.49 -0.92
C SER A 136 9.46 10.18 -1.13
N ARG A 137 10.79 10.20 -0.96
CA ARG A 137 11.64 9.01 -1.04
C ARG A 137 11.29 8.01 0.06
N LEU A 138 11.15 8.48 1.31
CA LEU A 138 10.78 7.63 2.44
C LEU A 138 9.41 6.98 2.23
N ALA A 139 8.38 7.74 1.82
CA ALA A 139 7.06 7.19 1.53
C ALA A 139 7.09 6.09 0.45
N LYS A 140 7.88 6.30 -0.61
CA LYS A 140 8.07 5.30 -1.68
C LYS A 140 8.83 4.06 -1.19
N ALA A 141 9.88 4.22 -0.39
CA ALA A 141 10.63 3.12 0.18
C ALA A 141 9.76 2.28 1.14
N LEU A 142 8.97 2.93 2.00
CA LEU A 142 8.02 2.26 2.88
C LEU A 142 6.96 1.46 2.10
N SER A 143 6.60 1.88 0.87
CA SER A 143 5.66 1.13 0.03
C SER A 143 6.15 -0.28 -0.33
N LEU A 144 7.46 -0.54 -0.24
CA LEU A 144 8.05 -1.86 -0.47
C LEU A 144 7.91 -2.79 0.76
N THR A 145 7.61 -2.24 1.92
CA THR A 145 7.46 -2.97 3.19
C THR A 145 6.00 -3.13 3.62
N TYR A 146 5.04 -2.72 2.77
CA TYR A 146 3.63 -2.66 3.14
C TYR A 146 2.70 -3.11 1.99
N GLY A 147 1.76 -3.98 2.30
CA GLY A 147 0.74 -4.45 1.37
C GLY A 147 0.96 -5.88 0.89
N LEU A 148 0.26 -6.25 -0.18
CA LEU A 148 0.27 -7.61 -0.73
C LEU A 148 1.67 -8.04 -1.19
N GLU A 149 2.46 -7.14 -1.77
CA GLU A 149 3.76 -7.45 -2.35
C GLU A 149 4.75 -8.00 -1.31
N VAL A 150 4.59 -7.61 -0.06
CA VAL A 150 5.36 -8.17 1.07
C VAL A 150 5.06 -9.65 1.24
N LEU A 151 3.78 -10.05 1.14
CA LEU A 151 3.39 -11.47 1.21
C LEU A 151 3.93 -12.25 0.02
N LEU A 152 3.85 -11.69 -1.20
CA LEU A 152 4.39 -12.35 -2.39
C LEU A 152 5.89 -12.63 -2.26
N VAL A 153 6.65 -11.70 -1.70
CA VAL A 153 8.11 -11.88 -1.54
C VAL A 153 8.39 -12.78 -0.33
N LEU A 154 7.93 -12.41 0.85
CA LEU A 154 8.38 -13.06 2.09
C LEU A 154 7.68 -14.41 2.34
N LYS A 155 6.39 -14.52 2.00
CA LYS A 155 5.63 -15.75 2.19
C LYS A 155 5.77 -16.69 0.99
N ASP A 156 5.50 -16.20 -0.24
CA ASP A 156 5.41 -17.09 -1.40
C ASP A 156 6.81 -17.49 -1.94
N ILE A 157 7.81 -16.58 -1.89
CA ILE A 157 9.16 -16.86 -2.38
C ILE A 157 10.07 -17.43 -1.27
N TRP A 158 10.08 -16.79 -0.09
CA TRP A 158 10.94 -17.21 1.02
C TRP A 158 10.31 -18.30 1.89
N GLY A 159 9.00 -18.58 1.77
CA GLY A 159 8.29 -19.59 2.57
C GLY A 159 8.13 -19.22 4.05
N LEU A 160 8.20 -17.92 4.39
CA LEU A 160 8.13 -17.50 5.79
C LEU A 160 6.71 -17.61 6.34
N GLU A 161 6.64 -17.96 7.62
CA GLU A 161 5.40 -17.93 8.37
C GLU A 161 4.94 -16.48 8.64
N GLN A 162 3.65 -16.30 8.87
CA GLN A 162 3.02 -14.97 9.01
C GLN A 162 3.71 -14.07 10.04
N LYS A 163 4.17 -14.62 11.15
CA LYS A 163 4.87 -13.88 12.19
C LYS A 163 6.22 -13.35 11.69
N GLU A 164 6.99 -14.17 11.00
CA GLU A 164 8.29 -13.79 10.44
C GLU A 164 8.13 -12.72 9.35
N VAL A 165 7.10 -12.86 8.49
CA VAL A 165 6.76 -11.83 7.49
C VAL A 165 6.54 -10.47 8.17
N GLN A 166 5.76 -10.44 9.25
CA GLN A 166 5.50 -9.22 10.01
C GLN A 166 6.77 -8.66 10.64
N ASP A 167 7.57 -9.50 11.27
CA ASP A 167 8.80 -9.10 11.96
C ASP A 167 9.81 -8.49 10.97
N VAL A 168 10.01 -9.12 9.81
CA VAL A 168 10.90 -8.61 8.74
C VAL A 168 10.37 -7.30 8.16
N ALA A 169 9.09 -7.22 7.82
CA ALA A 169 8.49 -6.01 7.24
C ALA A 169 8.57 -4.82 8.20
N ARG A 170 8.27 -5.03 9.48
CA ARG A 170 8.32 -4.00 10.52
C ARG A 170 9.76 -3.56 10.79
N TRP A 171 10.70 -4.50 10.89
CA TRP A 171 12.12 -4.19 11.03
C TRP A 171 12.63 -3.33 9.88
N ALA A 172 12.31 -3.70 8.63
CA ALA A 172 12.70 -2.94 7.45
C ALA A 172 12.07 -1.53 7.44
N ALA A 173 10.79 -1.42 7.74
CA ALA A 173 10.08 -0.14 7.79
C ALA A 173 10.67 0.81 8.84
N ARG A 174 10.92 0.32 10.05
CA ARG A 174 11.54 1.09 11.13
C ARG A 174 12.97 1.53 10.77
N SER A 175 13.74 0.66 10.14
CA SER A 175 15.10 0.97 9.66
C SER A 175 15.09 2.09 8.62
N LEU A 176 14.13 2.08 7.68
CA LEU A 176 13.97 3.15 6.69
C LEU A 176 13.66 4.50 7.33
N VAL A 177 12.79 4.54 8.34
CA VAL A 177 12.49 5.78 9.09
C VAL A 177 13.73 6.29 9.81
N LYS A 178 14.45 5.42 10.50
CA LYS A 178 15.70 5.78 11.23
C LYS A 178 16.75 6.34 10.28
N VAL A 179 17.00 5.68 9.16
CA VAL A 179 17.98 6.14 8.18
C VAL A 179 17.58 7.50 7.59
N ALA A 180 16.31 7.72 7.28
CA ALA A 180 15.84 9.01 6.76
C ALA A 180 16.06 10.15 7.77
N LEU A 181 15.89 9.90 9.06
CA LEU A 181 16.15 10.86 10.13
C LEU A 181 17.65 11.17 10.28
N LEU A 182 18.49 10.14 10.29
CA LEU A 182 19.96 10.32 10.36
C LEU A 182 20.50 11.12 9.16
N GLU A 183 20.00 10.87 7.97
CA GLU A 183 20.37 11.65 6.78
C GLU A 183 19.94 13.12 6.87
N ALA A 184 18.79 13.40 7.46
CA ALA A 184 18.33 14.77 7.65
C ALA A 184 19.23 15.53 8.63
N GLU A 185 19.55 14.92 9.78
CA GLU A 185 20.42 15.49 10.80
C GLU A 185 21.85 15.74 10.28
N GLY A 186 22.40 14.77 9.52
CA GLY A 186 23.71 14.93 8.88
C GLY A 186 23.77 16.08 7.86
N ALA A 187 22.69 16.29 7.11
CA ALA A 187 22.58 17.38 6.16
C ALA A 187 22.49 18.76 6.84
N GLU A 188 21.80 18.86 7.98
CA GLU A 188 21.72 20.08 8.79
C GLU A 188 23.08 20.44 9.42
N GLY A 189 23.78 19.46 10.01
CA GLY A 189 25.11 19.65 10.55
C GLY A 189 26.11 20.18 9.52
N THR A 190 26.09 19.64 8.31
CA THR A 190 26.95 20.10 7.21
C THR A 190 26.62 21.53 6.76
N ARG A 191 25.35 21.90 6.72
CA ARG A 191 24.93 23.28 6.39
C ARG A 191 25.36 24.28 7.44
N GLN A 192 25.22 23.95 8.73
CA GLN A 192 25.64 24.82 9.84
C GLN A 192 27.15 25.02 9.85
N THR A 193 27.93 23.98 9.59
CA THR A 193 29.41 24.06 9.54
C THR A 193 29.86 24.96 8.37
N ARG A 194 29.25 24.81 7.18
CA ARG A 194 29.53 25.68 6.04
C ARG A 194 29.14 27.15 6.29
N SER A 195 27.99 27.39 6.92
CA SER A 195 27.53 28.74 7.26
C SER A 195 28.49 29.43 8.25
N ARG A 196 28.97 28.70 9.26
CA ARG A 196 29.94 29.20 10.23
C ARG A 196 31.30 29.50 9.60
N ALA A 197 31.78 28.63 8.69
CA ALA A 197 33.04 28.85 7.98
C ALA A 197 32.99 30.07 7.07
N VAL A 198 31.88 30.34 6.40
CA VAL A 198 31.68 31.54 5.58
C VAL A 198 31.59 32.80 6.44
N ALA A 199 30.92 32.72 7.61
CA ALA A 199 30.82 33.86 8.54
C ALA A 199 32.16 34.21 9.18
N SER A 200 33.01 33.23 9.53
CA SER A 200 34.33 33.45 10.08
C SER A 200 35.38 33.91 9.09
N GLY A 201 35.25 33.58 7.83
CA GLY A 201 36.15 34.05 6.75
C GLY A 201 35.92 35.50 6.29
N ARG A 202 34.93 36.20 6.83
CA ARG A 202 34.66 37.63 6.56
C ARG A 202 35.27 38.59 7.59
N THR A 203 36.03 38.08 8.54
CA THR A 203 36.65 38.95 9.58
C THR A 203 38.18 39.10 9.41
N VAL A 204 38.71 38.92 8.20
CA VAL A 204 40.10 39.28 7.87
C VAL A 204 40.10 40.10 6.58
N ALA A 205 39.86 41.40 6.75
CA ALA A 205 40.27 42.46 5.86
C ALA A 205 40.21 43.79 6.62
#